data_10577aa9272d6e70bb9623dca28d642d
#
_entry.id   10577aa9272d6e70bb9623dca28d642d
#
_cell.length_a   1.000
_cell.length_b   1.000
_cell.length_c   1.000
_cell.angle_alpha   90.00
_cell.angle_beta   90.00
_cell.angle_gamma   90.00
#
_symmetry.space_group_name_H-M   'P 1'
#
loop_
_entity.id
_entity.type
_entity.pdbx_description
1 polymer ?
#
loop_
_entity_poly.entity_id
_entity_poly.type
_entity_poly.pdbx_seq_one_letter_code
_entity_poly.pdbx_strand_id
1 'polypeptide(L)'
;MLGNAQYYNRSIRKIVVAFGTIFNDIQLQRYTKDGATKKEIFRVPLSYGPKERYITAITSDPTLVRTIGVNVPRMSFELTGMAYDPSRKQQSLLQNFAQNANGGLNAQYVPVPYDFNFSMTIYVRNTEDGTQIVEQILPFFKPDFTVTVDMIPDMDQKYDMPIILNSVNTTTEYEGAMSDGTTRLITWDLDFTVKSYMWPAVREPNGLIGAYSSISGRYGQANTNIYIDTQNRDAQQVTVDYANGNNYFTTGETIRVDRTDTNEITGKVIYFSNSNNGILIVGELTQLLQANDIVVGDYTNATYNVTAVSISPLKAVAIVTKPVPENAEPDDEFGFSTVITEWPNTLL
;
A
#
# COMPACT_ATOMS: atom_id res chain seq x y z
N MET A 1 -22.42 6.07 2.59
CA MET A 1 -22.21 5.47 3.92
C MET A 1 -20.73 5.21 4.09
N LEU A 2 -20.13 5.73 5.14
CA LEU A 2 -18.79 5.36 5.57
C LEU A 2 -18.89 3.90 6.04
N GLY A 3 -18.19 3.02 5.36
CA GLY A 3 -18.35 1.58 5.31
C GLY A 3 -18.57 0.80 6.59
N ASN A 4 -19.17 -0.36 6.43
CA ASN A 4 -19.55 -1.31 7.48
C ASN A 4 -18.35 -2.08 8.07
N ALA A 5 -17.14 -1.90 7.57
CA ALA A 5 -15.94 -2.59 8.03
C ALA A 5 -14.98 -1.60 8.69
N GLN A 6 -14.55 -1.91 9.90
CA GLN A 6 -13.49 -1.18 10.57
C GLN A 6 -12.15 -1.49 9.86
N TYR A 7 -11.43 -0.44 9.44
CA TYR A 7 -10.06 -0.59 8.92
C TYR A 7 -9.15 0.48 9.54
N TYR A 8 -7.89 0.15 9.70
CA TYR A 8 -6.90 1.06 10.27
C TYR A 8 -5.51 0.82 9.65
N ASN A 9 -5.19 1.56 8.61
CA ASN A 9 -3.91 1.46 7.88
C ASN A 9 -2.72 2.09 8.63
N ARG A 10 -2.97 2.73 9.77
CA ARG A 10 -1.96 3.44 10.58
C ARG A 10 -1.22 4.54 9.81
N SER A 11 -1.80 5.08 8.72
CA SER A 11 -1.15 6.03 7.83
C SER A 11 -0.63 7.26 8.56
N ILE A 12 -1.47 7.91 9.38
CA ILE A 12 -1.06 9.08 10.16
C ILE A 12 0.11 8.74 11.09
N ARG A 13 0.04 7.60 11.79
CA ARG A 13 1.11 7.17 12.68
C ARG A 13 2.42 6.94 11.94
N LYS A 14 2.38 6.33 10.74
CA LYS A 14 3.56 6.12 9.91
C LYS A 14 4.19 7.44 9.49
N ILE A 15 3.37 8.42 9.08
CA ILE A 15 3.82 9.76 8.71
C ILE A 15 4.50 10.45 9.90
N VAL A 16 3.88 10.43 11.08
CA VAL A 16 4.46 11.03 12.30
C VAL A 16 5.79 10.38 12.68
N VAL A 17 5.86 9.05 12.61
CA VAL A 17 7.11 8.32 12.91
C VAL A 17 8.19 8.62 11.87
N ALA A 18 7.84 8.63 10.58
CA ALA A 18 8.77 8.96 9.50
C ALA A 18 9.34 10.37 9.67
N PHE A 19 8.48 11.35 9.97
CA PHE A 19 8.92 12.72 10.25
C PHE A 19 9.89 12.79 11.44
N GLY A 20 9.55 12.15 12.56
CA GLY A 20 10.41 12.15 13.76
C GLY A 20 11.76 11.44 13.54
N THR A 21 11.80 10.42 12.67
CA THR A 21 13.03 9.67 12.40
C THR A 21 14.10 10.53 11.71
N ILE A 22 13.69 11.48 10.86
CA ILE A 22 14.61 12.36 10.13
C ILE A 22 15.48 13.20 11.08
N PHE A 23 14.88 13.67 12.17
CA PHE A 23 15.54 14.61 13.10
C PHE A 23 16.12 13.93 14.34
N ASN A 24 16.08 12.60 14.39
CA ASN A 24 16.41 11.85 15.61
C ASN A 24 17.93 11.81 15.92
N ASP A 25 18.79 12.08 14.95
CA ASP A 25 20.25 11.90 15.07
C ASP A 25 21.03 13.23 15.11
N ILE A 26 20.36 14.34 15.39
CA ILE A 26 21.02 15.66 15.50
C ILE A 26 21.93 15.69 16.73
N GLN A 27 23.19 16.07 16.52
CA GLN A 27 24.21 16.11 17.54
C GLN A 27 24.71 17.56 17.76
N LEU A 28 24.91 17.90 19.00
CA LEU A 28 25.55 19.15 19.42
C LEU A 28 26.98 18.91 19.85
N GLN A 29 27.88 19.82 19.43
CA GLN A 29 29.26 19.85 19.83
C GLN A 29 29.55 21.13 20.60
N ARG A 30 30.04 21.01 21.82
CA ARG A 30 30.51 22.15 22.61
C ARG A 30 32.02 22.22 22.60
N TYR A 31 32.54 23.39 22.51
CA TYR A 31 33.97 23.65 22.51
C TYR A 31 34.43 24.27 23.84
N THR A 32 35.71 24.14 24.15
CA THR A 32 36.35 24.78 25.27
C THR A 32 36.48 26.29 24.96
N LYS A 33 36.69 27.12 25.99
CA LYS A 33 36.84 28.59 25.81
C LYS A 33 37.89 28.98 24.76
N ASP A 34 38.87 28.14 24.51
CA ASP A 34 39.92 28.35 23.50
C ASP A 34 39.47 28.06 22.07
N GLY A 35 38.23 27.62 21.85
CA GLY A 35 37.64 27.37 20.55
C GLY A 35 38.24 26.16 19.76
N ALA A 36 39.31 25.58 20.26
CA ALA A 36 40.08 24.57 19.51
C ALA A 36 39.80 23.12 19.97
N THR A 37 39.45 22.92 21.24
CA THR A 37 39.27 21.54 21.79
C THR A 37 37.81 21.22 21.97
N LYS A 38 37.35 20.08 21.39
CA LYS A 38 36.01 19.54 21.61
C LYS A 38 35.85 19.14 23.07
N LYS A 39 34.90 19.71 23.77
CA LYS A 39 34.61 19.41 25.17
C LYS A 39 33.62 18.28 25.33
N GLU A 40 32.53 18.32 24.57
CA GLU A 40 31.39 17.42 24.71
C GLU A 40 30.66 17.29 23.40
N ILE A 41 30.25 16.07 23.08
CA ILE A 41 29.35 15.77 21.96
C ILE A 41 28.17 14.99 22.54
N PHE A 42 26.96 15.44 22.29
CA PHE A 42 25.78 14.76 22.74
C PHE A 42 24.63 14.88 21.72
N ARG A 43 23.75 13.88 21.73
CA ARG A 43 22.58 13.84 20.90
C ARG A 43 21.47 14.69 21.49
N VAL A 44 20.80 15.48 20.66
CA VAL A 44 19.65 16.29 21.10
C VAL A 44 18.41 15.40 21.16
N PRO A 45 17.77 15.25 22.34
CA PRO A 45 16.59 14.42 22.44
C PRO A 45 15.39 15.05 21.72
N LEU A 46 14.70 14.22 20.92
CA LEU A 46 13.47 14.57 20.21
C LEU A 46 12.28 13.88 20.86
N SER A 47 11.17 14.58 20.98
CA SER A 47 9.93 14.03 21.55
C SER A 47 8.71 14.50 20.77
N TYR A 48 7.67 13.64 20.66
CA TYR A 48 6.39 14.04 20.13
C TYR A 48 5.53 14.67 21.24
N GLY A 49 5.04 15.88 21.02
CA GLY A 49 4.14 16.58 21.92
C GLY A 49 4.11 18.09 21.69
N PRO A 50 3.06 18.74 22.19
CA PRO A 50 2.85 20.17 21.99
C PRO A 50 3.91 21.03 22.67
N LYS A 51 4.20 22.19 22.07
CA LYS A 51 5.17 23.17 22.53
C LYS A 51 4.95 23.57 23.99
N GLU A 52 3.70 23.85 24.37
CA GLU A 52 3.32 24.34 25.70
C GLU A 52 3.66 23.35 26.81
N ARG A 53 3.55 22.06 26.55
CA ARG A 53 3.89 21.00 27.51
C ARG A 53 5.35 21.09 27.94
N TYR A 54 6.24 21.37 27.01
CA TYR A 54 7.68 21.42 27.28
C TYR A 54 8.08 22.76 27.90
N ILE A 55 7.49 23.86 27.46
CA ILE A 55 7.69 25.18 28.07
C ILE A 55 7.27 25.10 29.54
N THR A 56 6.06 24.63 29.84
CA THR A 56 5.56 24.48 31.21
C THR A 56 6.47 23.57 32.04
N ALA A 57 6.97 22.48 31.46
CA ALA A 57 7.87 21.58 32.19
C ALA A 57 9.24 22.17 32.46
N ILE A 58 9.74 23.06 31.59
CA ILE A 58 11.02 23.78 31.77
C ILE A 58 10.87 24.91 32.82
N THR A 59 9.73 25.63 32.81
CA THR A 59 9.49 26.78 33.66
C THR A 59 8.98 26.41 35.05
N SER A 60 8.28 25.28 35.21
CA SER A 60 7.66 24.87 36.49
C SER A 60 8.65 24.35 37.53
N ASP A 61 9.90 24.07 37.19
CA ASP A 61 10.90 23.58 38.15
C ASP A 61 12.25 24.30 38.02
N PRO A 62 12.33 25.60 38.39
CA PRO A 62 13.57 26.37 38.31
C PRO A 62 14.63 25.91 39.31
N THR A 63 14.26 25.17 40.36
CA THR A 63 15.16 24.77 41.46
C THR A 63 15.70 23.35 41.34
N LEU A 64 15.32 22.57 40.33
CA LEU A 64 15.80 21.19 40.03
C LEU A 64 15.76 20.21 41.24
N VAL A 65 14.78 20.36 42.12
CA VAL A 65 14.57 19.44 43.27
C VAL A 65 13.98 18.09 42.81
N ARG A 66 13.37 18.01 41.65
CA ARG A 66 12.93 16.75 41.03
C ARG A 66 14.01 16.20 40.13
N THR A 67 14.37 14.94 40.36
CA THR A 67 15.36 14.17 39.57
C THR A 67 14.97 13.99 38.07
N ILE A 68 13.82 14.50 37.63
CA ILE A 68 13.32 14.44 36.26
C ILE A 68 13.11 15.88 35.76
N GLY A 69 14.17 16.66 35.74
CA GLY A 69 14.20 17.94 35.06
C GLY A 69 14.25 17.74 33.54
N VAL A 70 13.47 18.51 32.80
CA VAL A 70 13.57 18.54 31.33
C VAL A 70 14.88 19.25 30.96
N ASN A 71 15.90 18.49 30.59
CA ASN A 71 17.18 19.03 30.18
C ASN A 71 17.06 19.74 28.81
N VAL A 72 17.66 20.91 28.71
CA VAL A 72 17.83 21.69 27.47
C VAL A 72 19.31 21.58 27.06
N PRO A 73 19.64 21.37 25.79
CA PRO A 73 18.83 21.48 24.57
C PRO A 73 17.93 20.27 24.31
N ARG A 74 16.76 20.53 23.73
CA ARG A 74 15.75 19.55 23.41
C ARG A 74 14.95 19.96 22.20
N MET A 75 14.37 19.00 21.49
CA MET A 75 13.43 19.24 20.41
C MET A 75 12.09 18.57 20.68
N SER A 76 11.03 19.20 20.27
CA SER A 76 9.70 18.62 20.22
C SER A 76 9.06 18.85 18.86
N PHE A 77 8.16 17.98 18.46
CA PHE A 77 7.36 18.19 17.25
C PHE A 77 5.93 17.69 17.48
N GLU A 78 5.01 18.27 16.74
CA GLU A 78 3.62 17.89 16.76
C GLU A 78 2.97 18.04 15.40
N LEU A 79 1.91 17.27 15.17
CA LEU A 79 1.03 17.42 14.02
C LEU A 79 0.01 18.51 14.37
N THR A 80 0.09 19.68 13.73
CA THR A 80 -0.79 20.82 14.00
C THR A 80 -2.07 20.82 13.20
N GLY A 81 -2.07 20.17 12.02
CA GLY A 81 -3.26 20.12 11.18
C GLY A 81 -3.11 19.25 9.94
N MET A 82 -4.23 19.03 9.28
CA MET A 82 -4.32 18.32 8.01
C MET A 82 -5.26 19.10 7.09
N ALA A 83 -4.84 19.31 5.84
CA ALA A 83 -5.63 19.97 4.81
C ALA A 83 -5.73 19.12 3.55
N TYR A 84 -6.89 19.09 2.92
CA TYR A 84 -7.06 18.44 1.62
C TYR A 84 -6.36 19.26 0.53
N ASP A 85 -5.59 18.59 -0.34
CA ASP A 85 -4.93 19.24 -1.47
C ASP A 85 -5.67 18.92 -2.79
N PRO A 86 -6.47 19.85 -3.30
CA PRO A 86 -7.22 19.65 -4.54
C PRO A 86 -6.34 19.59 -5.79
N SER A 87 -5.12 20.10 -5.74
CA SER A 87 -4.21 20.13 -6.90
C SER A 87 -3.71 18.74 -7.27
N ARG A 88 -3.62 17.82 -6.29
CA ARG A 88 -3.18 16.43 -6.46
C ARG A 88 -4.34 15.42 -6.53
N LYS A 89 -5.57 15.92 -6.72
CA LYS A 89 -6.76 15.07 -6.84
C LYS A 89 -6.62 14.09 -7.99
N GLN A 90 -6.86 12.81 -7.71
CA GLN A 90 -6.93 11.74 -8.69
C GLN A 90 -8.38 11.38 -8.99
N GLN A 91 -8.60 10.66 -10.10
CA GLN A 91 -9.94 10.22 -10.48
C GLN A 91 -10.47 9.20 -9.46
N SER A 92 -11.65 9.48 -8.88
CA SER A 92 -12.19 8.72 -7.73
C SER A 92 -12.57 7.26 -8.05
N LEU A 93 -12.79 6.92 -9.32
CA LEU A 93 -13.14 5.57 -9.74
C LEU A 93 -11.93 4.67 -10.04
N LEU A 94 -10.74 5.24 -10.06
CA LEU A 94 -9.52 4.47 -10.32
C LEU A 94 -9.24 3.55 -9.14
N GLN A 95 -8.80 2.33 -9.43
CA GLN A 95 -8.40 1.34 -8.44
C GLN A 95 -6.99 0.84 -8.72
N ASN A 96 -6.26 0.61 -7.67
CA ASN A 96 -4.96 -0.05 -7.69
C ASN A 96 -5.16 -1.52 -7.31
N PHE A 97 -4.42 -2.41 -7.98
CA PHE A 97 -4.46 -3.83 -7.73
C PHE A 97 -3.08 -4.34 -7.35
N ALA A 98 -3.04 -5.24 -6.39
CA ALA A 98 -1.80 -5.92 -5.99
C ALA A 98 -2.09 -7.40 -5.73
N GLN A 99 -1.08 -8.24 -5.95
CA GLN A 99 -1.19 -9.66 -5.65
C GLN A 99 -1.05 -9.89 -4.14
N ASN A 100 -1.97 -10.64 -3.55
CA ASN A 100 -1.90 -11.08 -2.16
C ASN A 100 -0.86 -12.22 -2.01
N ALA A 101 -0.32 -12.38 -0.79
CA ALA A 101 0.57 -13.49 -0.44
C ALA A 101 -0.02 -14.88 -0.72
N ASN A 102 -1.35 -14.99 -0.74
CA ASN A 102 -2.08 -16.22 -1.04
C ASN A 102 -2.42 -16.41 -2.54
N GLY A 103 -1.84 -15.57 -3.42
CA GLY A 103 -2.13 -15.61 -4.86
C GLY A 103 -3.44 -14.92 -5.27
N GLY A 104 -4.20 -14.37 -4.33
CA GLY A 104 -5.39 -13.57 -4.59
C GLY A 104 -5.05 -12.16 -5.06
N LEU A 105 -6.07 -11.41 -5.48
CA LEU A 105 -5.96 -10.03 -5.92
C LEU A 105 -6.51 -9.10 -4.85
N ASN A 106 -5.68 -8.20 -4.32
CA ASN A 106 -6.13 -7.09 -3.50
C ASN A 106 -6.49 -5.90 -4.38
N ALA A 107 -7.59 -5.23 -4.07
CA ALA A 107 -8.04 -4.03 -4.75
C ALA A 107 -8.19 -2.88 -3.77
N GLN A 108 -7.76 -1.69 -4.17
CA GLN A 108 -7.89 -0.49 -3.37
C GLN A 108 -8.19 0.71 -4.28
N TYR A 109 -9.14 1.55 -3.87
CA TYR A 109 -9.35 2.83 -4.55
C TYR A 109 -8.14 3.74 -4.35
N VAL A 110 -7.92 4.63 -5.32
CA VAL A 110 -6.86 5.63 -5.24
C VAL A 110 -6.96 6.43 -3.95
N PRO A 111 -5.81 6.77 -3.36
CA PRO A 111 -5.79 7.53 -2.12
C PRO A 111 -6.17 8.99 -2.30
N VAL A 112 -6.57 9.60 -1.22
CA VAL A 112 -6.94 11.02 -1.17
C VAL A 112 -5.75 11.85 -0.73
N PRO A 113 -5.35 12.90 -1.49
CA PRO A 113 -4.20 13.74 -1.15
C PRO A 113 -4.51 14.66 0.04
N TYR A 114 -3.61 14.67 1.00
CA TYR A 114 -3.64 15.55 2.15
C TYR A 114 -2.25 16.13 2.43
N ASP A 115 -2.24 17.38 2.85
CA ASP A 115 -1.08 18.06 3.40
C ASP A 115 -1.15 18.00 4.92
N PHE A 116 -0.07 17.50 5.54
CA PHE A 116 0.07 17.36 6.97
C PHE A 116 1.01 18.46 7.46
N ASN A 117 0.51 19.35 8.32
CA ASN A 117 1.29 20.43 8.88
C ASN A 117 1.91 19.98 10.20
N PHE A 118 3.24 20.07 10.28
CA PHE A 118 4.01 19.80 11.48
C PHE A 118 4.67 21.07 11.96
N SER A 119 4.66 21.28 13.27
CA SER A 119 5.48 22.29 13.92
C SER A 119 6.52 21.58 14.77
N MET A 120 7.79 21.99 14.61
CA MET A 120 8.91 21.51 15.41
C MET A 120 9.51 22.66 16.18
N THR A 121 9.63 22.50 17.49
CA THR A 121 10.23 23.50 18.38
C THR A 121 11.52 22.97 18.97
N ILE A 122 12.57 23.79 18.89
CA ILE A 122 13.89 23.55 19.48
C ILE A 122 14.02 24.46 20.69
N TYR A 123 14.31 23.88 21.85
CA TYR A 123 14.48 24.60 23.11
C TYR A 123 15.95 24.63 23.48
N VAL A 124 16.53 25.83 23.62
CA VAL A 124 17.92 26.02 23.97
C VAL A 124 18.07 27.19 24.96
N ARG A 125 19.14 27.17 25.75
CA ARG A 125 19.54 28.28 26.62
C ARG A 125 20.58 29.19 25.96
N ASN A 126 21.37 28.63 25.04
CA ASN A 126 22.42 29.31 24.33
C ASN A 126 22.04 29.44 22.84
N THR A 127 22.22 30.62 22.27
CA THR A 127 21.96 30.90 20.85
C THR A 127 22.84 30.03 19.96
N GLU A 128 24.09 29.76 20.35
CA GLU A 128 25.02 28.91 19.60
C GLU A 128 24.54 27.48 19.48
N ASP A 129 23.98 26.90 20.56
CA ASP A 129 23.38 25.55 20.50
C ASP A 129 22.20 25.51 19.51
N GLY A 130 21.37 26.58 19.47
CA GLY A 130 20.24 26.69 18.54
C GLY A 130 20.68 26.82 17.09
N THR A 131 21.66 27.65 16.81
CA THR A 131 22.18 27.81 15.44
C THR A 131 22.83 26.53 14.92
N GLN A 132 23.60 25.83 15.74
CA GLN A 132 24.20 24.56 15.36
C GLN A 132 23.14 23.50 14.98
N ILE A 133 22.01 23.44 15.69
CA ILE A 133 20.92 22.52 15.35
C ILE A 133 20.27 22.92 14.02
N VAL A 134 19.96 24.21 13.87
CA VAL A 134 19.27 24.73 12.68
C VAL A 134 20.17 24.58 11.44
N GLU A 135 21.47 24.85 11.56
CA GLU A 135 22.43 24.65 10.46
C GLU A 135 22.57 23.18 10.03
N GLN A 136 22.28 22.22 10.89
CA GLN A 136 22.24 20.81 10.52
C GLN A 136 20.96 20.44 9.79
N ILE A 137 19.88 21.20 9.94
CA ILE A 137 18.56 20.94 9.34
C ILE A 137 18.43 21.61 7.97
N LEU A 138 18.69 22.93 7.91
CA LEU A 138 18.36 23.76 6.75
C LEU A 138 18.94 23.28 5.41
N PRO A 139 20.21 22.81 5.33
CA PRO A 139 20.81 22.44 4.06
C PRO A 139 20.15 21.25 3.35
N PHE A 140 19.40 20.44 4.09
CA PHE A 140 18.70 19.28 3.52
C PHE A 140 17.40 19.65 2.78
N PHE A 141 16.83 20.83 3.09
CA PHE A 141 15.59 21.30 2.49
C PHE A 141 15.85 22.25 1.32
N LYS A 142 15.78 21.73 0.05
CA LYS A 142 16.09 22.46 -1.19
C LYS A 142 15.01 22.32 -2.27
N PRO A 143 13.82 22.85 -2.16
CA PRO A 143 13.04 23.27 -1.00
C PRO A 143 12.44 22.13 -0.19
N ASP A 144 12.49 20.89 -0.70
CA ASP A 144 11.89 19.71 -0.10
C ASP A 144 12.91 18.61 0.19
N PHE A 145 12.60 17.82 1.17
CA PHE A 145 13.29 16.58 1.51
C PHE A 145 12.32 15.39 1.34
N THR A 146 12.65 14.43 0.48
CA THR A 146 11.77 13.31 0.19
C THR A 146 12.12 12.09 1.01
N VAL A 147 11.12 11.46 1.61
CA VAL A 147 11.23 10.22 2.38
C VAL A 147 10.32 9.17 1.79
N THR A 148 10.88 8.00 1.51
CA THR A 148 10.10 6.85 1.04
C THR A 148 9.54 6.08 2.23
N VAL A 149 8.22 5.91 2.29
CA VAL A 149 7.52 5.18 3.35
C VAL A 149 6.64 4.10 2.74
N ASP A 150 6.70 2.91 3.33
CA ASP A 150 5.77 1.83 3.02
C ASP A 150 4.44 2.09 3.72
N MET A 151 3.49 2.63 2.95
CA MET A 151 2.19 3.04 3.50
C MET A 151 1.24 1.87 3.67
N ILE A 152 1.21 0.94 2.72
CA ILE A 152 0.31 -0.21 2.75
C ILE A 152 1.09 -1.47 2.31
N PRO A 153 1.60 -2.25 3.26
CA PRO A 153 2.34 -3.48 2.96
C PRO A 153 1.54 -4.48 2.13
N ASP A 154 0.23 -4.59 2.39
CA ASP A 154 -0.67 -5.52 1.69
C ASP A 154 -0.84 -5.21 0.19
N MET A 155 -0.42 -4.03 -0.24
CA MET A 155 -0.46 -3.56 -1.63
C MET A 155 0.95 -3.37 -2.22
N ASP A 156 2.02 -3.66 -1.45
CA ASP A 156 3.43 -3.39 -1.80
C ASP A 156 3.65 -1.97 -2.35
N GLN A 157 2.92 -1.00 -1.78
CA GLN A 157 2.97 0.38 -2.23
C GLN A 157 3.87 1.21 -1.33
N LYS A 158 5.05 1.50 -1.84
CA LYS A 158 5.97 2.50 -1.29
C LYS A 158 5.63 3.86 -1.86
N TYR A 159 5.62 4.85 -1.01
CA TYR A 159 5.30 6.21 -1.40
C TYR A 159 6.37 7.20 -0.97
N ASP A 160 6.77 8.04 -1.91
CA ASP A 160 7.73 9.11 -1.68
C ASP A 160 6.99 10.36 -1.17
N MET A 161 7.25 10.71 0.08
CA MET A 161 6.64 11.86 0.74
C MET A 161 7.61 13.05 0.73
N PRO A 162 7.33 14.10 -0.04
CA PRO A 162 8.08 15.34 0.08
C PRO A 162 7.68 16.11 1.35
N ILE A 163 8.69 16.54 2.10
CA ILE A 163 8.59 17.34 3.31
C ILE A 163 9.16 18.71 2.99
N ILE A 164 8.36 19.75 3.09
CA ILE A 164 8.70 21.11 2.73
C ILE A 164 8.87 21.91 4.01
N LEU A 165 9.98 22.61 4.16
CA LEU A 165 10.18 23.57 5.23
C LEU A 165 9.59 24.93 4.80
N ASN A 166 8.56 25.39 5.51
CA ASN A 166 7.85 26.63 5.19
C ASN A 166 8.48 27.86 5.86
N SER A 167 8.75 27.77 7.16
CA SER A 167 9.27 28.89 7.92
C SER A 167 10.16 28.46 9.07
N VAL A 168 11.05 29.34 9.48
CA VAL A 168 11.90 29.21 10.67
C VAL A 168 11.82 30.52 11.44
N ASN A 169 11.27 30.47 12.66
CA ASN A 169 11.09 31.60 13.52
C ASN A 169 11.87 31.41 14.83
N THR A 170 12.44 32.48 15.37
CA THR A 170 13.11 32.44 16.68
C THR A 170 12.43 33.36 17.65
N THR A 171 12.19 32.89 18.86
CA THR A 171 11.62 33.67 19.96
C THR A 171 12.50 33.52 21.18
N THR A 172 12.78 34.65 21.85
CA THR A 172 13.54 34.62 23.10
C THR A 172 12.62 35.07 24.22
N GLU A 173 12.41 34.17 25.18
CA GLU A 173 11.62 34.48 26.38
C GLU A 173 12.55 34.60 27.58
N TYR A 174 12.29 35.65 28.38
CA TYR A 174 12.96 35.87 29.64
C TYR A 174 11.96 35.68 30.76
N GLU A 175 12.20 34.74 31.63
CA GLU A 175 11.34 34.46 32.78
C GLU A 175 12.05 34.87 34.08
N GLY A 176 11.37 35.66 34.91
CA GLY A 176 11.83 36.16 36.19
C GLY A 176 12.10 37.64 36.23
N ALA A 177 12.06 38.20 37.46
CA ALA A 177 12.44 39.61 37.69
C ALA A 177 13.94 39.80 37.45
N MET A 178 14.35 40.89 36.87
CA MET A 178 15.71 41.21 36.40
C MET A 178 16.79 41.22 37.53
N SER A 179 16.40 40.94 38.78
CA SER A 179 17.27 41.00 39.95
C SER A 179 17.72 39.63 40.48
N ASP A 180 17.11 38.50 40.10
CA ASP A 180 17.45 37.21 40.70
C ASP A 180 17.28 36.07 39.68
N GLY A 181 18.38 35.70 39.04
CA GLY A 181 18.48 34.45 38.26
C GLY A 181 17.53 34.28 37.09
N THR A 182 17.40 35.30 36.21
CA THR A 182 16.58 35.21 34.98
C THR A 182 16.97 33.98 34.15
N THR A 183 16.05 33.05 33.99
CA THR A 183 16.23 31.90 33.10
C THR A 183 15.87 32.35 31.67
N ARG A 184 16.85 32.39 30.80
CA ARG A 184 16.66 32.67 29.39
C ARG A 184 16.31 31.38 28.65
N LEU A 185 15.17 31.35 27.99
CA LEU A 185 14.76 30.28 27.09
C LEU A 185 14.67 30.85 25.66
N ILE A 186 15.41 30.24 24.75
CA ILE A 186 15.36 30.55 23.33
C ILE A 186 14.65 29.39 22.64
N THR A 187 13.60 29.69 21.90
CA THR A 187 12.85 28.73 21.10
C THR A 187 13.02 29.03 19.62
N TRP A 188 13.24 27.97 18.84
CA TRP A 188 13.22 28.01 17.38
C TRP A 188 12.05 27.18 16.92
N ASP A 189 11.11 27.80 16.21
CA ASP A 189 9.92 27.18 15.68
C ASP A 189 10.10 26.99 14.16
N LEU A 190 10.06 25.75 13.71
CA LEU A 190 10.18 25.34 12.32
C LEU A 190 8.85 24.72 11.89
N ASP A 191 8.25 25.29 10.85
CA ASP A 191 6.99 24.80 10.30
C ASP A 191 7.22 24.03 9.01
N PHE A 192 6.65 22.84 8.97
CA PHE A 192 6.80 21.92 7.84
C PHE A 192 5.44 21.52 7.27
N THR A 193 5.42 21.30 5.96
CA THR A 193 4.29 20.65 5.27
C THR A 193 4.76 19.34 4.66
N VAL A 194 4.15 18.24 5.08
CA VAL A 194 4.37 16.90 4.53
C VAL A 194 3.25 16.58 3.56
N LYS A 195 3.60 16.41 2.29
CA LYS A 195 2.63 16.04 1.26
C LYS A 195 2.47 14.52 1.20
N SER A 196 1.32 14.03 1.65
CA SER A 196 1.05 12.59 1.69
C SER A 196 -0.37 12.27 1.23
N TYR A 197 -0.78 11.04 1.41
CA TYR A 197 -2.09 10.55 1.01
C TYR A 197 -2.75 9.78 2.14
N MET A 198 -4.09 9.85 2.17
CA MET A 198 -4.92 9.01 3.01
C MET A 198 -5.48 7.87 2.18
N TRP A 199 -5.20 6.66 2.62
CA TRP A 199 -5.50 5.43 1.91
C TRP A 199 -6.81 4.82 2.39
N PRO A 200 -7.76 4.46 1.49
CA PRO A 200 -8.96 3.74 1.86
C PRO A 200 -8.68 2.29 2.25
N ALA A 201 -9.72 1.58 2.65
CA ALA A 201 -9.62 0.16 2.99
C ALA A 201 -9.15 -0.67 1.78
N VAL A 202 -8.28 -1.63 2.03
CA VAL A 202 -7.97 -2.69 1.08
C VAL A 202 -9.15 -3.64 1.03
N ARG A 203 -9.57 -3.98 -0.16
CA ARG A 203 -10.61 -4.99 -0.42
C ARG A 203 -9.95 -6.24 -0.94
N GLU A 204 -10.27 -7.34 -0.32
CA GLU A 204 -9.96 -8.66 -0.85
C GLU A 204 -11.18 -9.11 -1.66
N PRO A 205 -11.15 -9.03 -2.99
CA PRO A 205 -12.25 -9.56 -3.78
C PRO A 205 -12.30 -11.07 -3.59
N ASN A 206 -13.45 -11.55 -3.15
CA ASN A 206 -13.70 -12.99 -3.01
C ASN A 206 -13.81 -13.64 -4.39
N GLY A 207 -12.69 -13.90 -5.04
CA GLY A 207 -12.63 -14.63 -6.30
C GLY A 207 -11.49 -14.16 -7.21
N LEU A 208 -10.84 -15.12 -7.82
CA LEU A 208 -9.90 -14.92 -8.91
C LEU A 208 -10.67 -14.83 -10.22
N ILE A 209 -10.32 -13.86 -11.09
CA ILE A 209 -10.73 -13.92 -12.49
C ILE A 209 -9.87 -15.01 -13.13
N GLY A 210 -10.44 -16.19 -13.34
CA GLY A 210 -9.70 -17.34 -13.83
C GLY A 210 -9.27 -17.25 -15.30
N ALA A 211 -9.92 -16.41 -16.12
CA ALA A 211 -9.49 -16.16 -17.48
C ALA A 211 -9.94 -14.78 -17.96
N TYR A 212 -9.05 -14.06 -18.60
CA TYR A 212 -9.35 -12.86 -19.39
C TYR A 212 -9.05 -13.18 -20.86
N SER A 213 -10.08 -13.14 -21.72
CA SER A 213 -9.90 -13.24 -23.16
C SER A 213 -10.27 -11.91 -23.79
N SER A 214 -9.31 -11.22 -24.39
CA SER A 214 -9.59 -10.07 -25.24
C SER A 214 -9.53 -10.50 -26.70
N ILE A 215 -10.60 -10.26 -27.43
CA ILE A 215 -10.66 -10.56 -28.85
C ILE A 215 -10.72 -9.26 -29.62
N SER A 216 -9.69 -9.03 -30.42
CA SER A 216 -9.68 -8.01 -31.43
C SER A 216 -10.30 -8.60 -32.72
N GLY A 217 -11.50 -8.15 -33.07
CA GLY A 217 -12.15 -8.55 -34.32
C GLY A 217 -11.31 -8.10 -35.52
N ARG A 218 -10.98 -9.05 -36.40
CA ARG A 218 -10.53 -8.71 -37.77
C ARG A 218 -11.77 -8.40 -38.63
N TYR A 219 -11.65 -7.33 -39.40
CA TYR A 219 -12.60 -6.97 -40.43
C TYR A 219 -12.99 -8.19 -41.28
N GLY A 220 -14.27 -8.51 -41.34
CA GLY A 220 -14.82 -9.48 -42.30
C GLY A 220 -15.60 -10.68 -41.75
N GLN A 221 -15.90 -10.78 -40.44
CA GLN A 221 -16.81 -11.80 -39.93
C GLN A 221 -17.78 -11.21 -38.91
N ALA A 222 -19.02 -11.06 -39.29
CA ALA A 222 -20.11 -10.55 -38.43
C ALA A 222 -20.58 -11.55 -37.36
N ASN A 223 -20.08 -12.78 -37.34
CA ASN A 223 -20.47 -13.85 -36.41
C ASN A 223 -19.28 -14.40 -35.68
N THR A 224 -18.69 -13.63 -34.78
CA THR A 224 -17.77 -14.21 -33.78
C THR A 224 -18.53 -14.35 -32.46
N ASN A 225 -19.22 -15.45 -32.29
CA ASN A 225 -19.75 -15.86 -31.00
C ASN A 225 -18.59 -16.40 -30.18
N ILE A 226 -18.15 -15.61 -29.21
CA ILE A 226 -17.19 -16.09 -28.21
C ILE A 226 -18.03 -16.58 -27.05
N TYR A 227 -18.16 -17.87 -26.99
CA TYR A 227 -18.69 -18.54 -25.80
C TYR A 227 -17.53 -18.75 -24.84
N ILE A 228 -17.42 -17.92 -23.82
CA ILE A 228 -16.76 -18.32 -22.59
C ILE A 228 -17.86 -19.08 -21.85
N ASP A 229 -17.95 -20.36 -22.08
CA ASP A 229 -18.87 -21.22 -21.31
C ASP A 229 -18.32 -21.41 -19.92
N THR A 230 -18.88 -20.66 -18.99
CA THR A 230 -18.57 -20.75 -17.56
C THR A 230 -19.68 -21.49 -16.82
N GLN A 231 -20.28 -22.49 -17.47
CA GLN A 231 -21.41 -23.21 -16.89
C GLN A 231 -21.06 -23.99 -15.62
N ASN A 232 -19.81 -24.16 -15.28
CA ASN A 232 -19.45 -24.83 -14.05
C ASN A 232 -18.96 -23.86 -12.98
N ARG A 233 -19.72 -23.75 -11.94
CA ARG A 233 -19.65 -22.78 -10.86
C ARG A 233 -18.52 -23.03 -9.87
N ASP A 234 -17.90 -24.19 -9.93
CA ASP A 234 -16.89 -24.66 -9.00
C ASP A 234 -15.60 -24.97 -9.77
N ALA A 235 -14.77 -23.98 -9.98
CA ALA A 235 -13.43 -24.25 -10.43
C ALA A 235 -12.54 -24.57 -9.24
N GLN A 236 -11.70 -25.54 -9.43
CA GLN A 236 -10.77 -26.01 -8.42
C GLN A 236 -9.35 -25.61 -8.80
N GLN A 237 -8.66 -24.98 -7.86
CA GLN A 237 -7.24 -24.75 -7.98
C GLN A 237 -6.49 -25.91 -7.35
N VAL A 238 -5.59 -26.50 -8.08
CA VAL A 238 -4.72 -27.56 -7.59
C VAL A 238 -3.26 -27.19 -7.80
N THR A 239 -2.43 -27.61 -6.86
CA THR A 239 -0.99 -27.59 -7.05
C THR A 239 -0.56 -28.91 -7.61
N VAL A 240 0.24 -28.91 -8.67
CA VAL A 240 0.72 -30.11 -9.32
C VAL A 240 2.23 -30.26 -9.16
N ASP A 241 2.73 -31.49 -9.14
CA ASP A 241 4.17 -31.77 -9.11
C ASP A 241 4.80 -31.45 -10.47
N TYR A 242 5.24 -30.21 -10.60
CA TYR A 242 5.82 -29.71 -11.84
C TYR A 242 7.15 -30.40 -12.18
N ALA A 243 7.91 -30.82 -11.20
CA ALA A 243 9.24 -31.40 -11.40
C ALA A 243 9.16 -32.79 -12.06
N ASN A 244 8.10 -33.53 -11.78
CA ASN A 244 7.88 -34.89 -12.29
C ASN A 244 6.76 -34.97 -13.36
N GLY A 245 6.23 -33.79 -13.78
CA GLY A 245 5.23 -33.74 -14.84
C GLY A 245 5.83 -33.76 -16.25
N ASN A 246 4.98 -33.90 -17.24
CA ASN A 246 5.34 -33.92 -18.64
C ASN A 246 4.40 -33.04 -19.46
N ASN A 247 4.98 -32.28 -20.43
CA ASN A 247 4.29 -31.35 -21.32
C ASN A 247 3.61 -30.15 -20.57
N TYR A 248 2.80 -29.40 -21.29
CA TYR A 248 2.09 -28.23 -20.77
C TYR A 248 0.62 -28.28 -21.15
N PHE A 249 -0.26 -28.03 -20.20
CA PHE A 249 -1.68 -27.91 -20.50
C PHE A 249 -1.97 -26.64 -21.30
N THR A 250 -2.88 -26.74 -22.24
CA THR A 250 -3.39 -25.60 -23.00
C THR A 250 -4.74 -25.15 -22.42
N THR A 251 -4.94 -23.85 -22.31
CA THR A 251 -6.23 -23.29 -21.84
C THR A 251 -7.37 -23.74 -22.75
N GLY A 252 -8.46 -24.21 -22.14
CA GLY A 252 -9.64 -24.78 -22.84
C GLY A 252 -9.52 -26.26 -23.14
N GLU A 253 -8.38 -26.90 -22.88
CA GLU A 253 -8.17 -28.34 -23.05
C GLU A 253 -9.01 -29.15 -22.05
N THR A 254 -9.56 -30.25 -22.48
CA THR A 254 -10.20 -31.21 -21.58
C THR A 254 -9.14 -32.04 -20.86
N ILE A 255 -9.31 -32.19 -19.57
CA ILE A 255 -8.49 -33.10 -18.77
C ILE A 255 -9.28 -34.32 -18.38
N ARG A 256 -8.55 -35.40 -18.15
CA ARG A 256 -9.06 -36.65 -17.60
C ARG A 256 -8.28 -37.08 -16.38
N VAL A 257 -9.01 -37.68 -15.43
CA VAL A 257 -8.43 -38.34 -14.26
C VAL A 257 -9.07 -39.68 -14.12
N ASP A 258 -8.23 -40.71 -14.14
CA ASP A 258 -8.68 -42.11 -14.03
C ASP A 258 -8.46 -42.58 -12.59
N ARG A 259 -9.55 -42.75 -11.85
CA ARG A 259 -9.56 -43.36 -10.51
C ARG A 259 -10.13 -44.74 -10.59
N THR A 260 -9.43 -45.70 -10.01
CA THR A 260 -9.82 -47.14 -10.04
C THR A 260 -11.21 -47.42 -9.47
N ASP A 261 -11.78 -46.53 -8.68
CA ASP A 261 -13.05 -46.78 -7.96
C ASP A 261 -14.21 -45.88 -8.39
N THR A 262 -14.03 -45.00 -9.39
CA THR A 262 -15.06 -44.04 -9.82
C THR A 262 -15.11 -43.94 -11.34
N ASN A 263 -16.19 -43.31 -11.85
CA ASN A 263 -16.26 -42.92 -13.26
C ASN A 263 -15.16 -41.92 -13.57
N GLU A 264 -14.71 -41.93 -14.82
CA GLU A 264 -13.73 -40.97 -15.34
C GLU A 264 -14.11 -39.53 -14.98
N ILE A 265 -13.18 -38.83 -14.32
CA ILE A 265 -13.36 -37.42 -13.96
C ILE A 265 -12.88 -36.59 -15.14
N THR A 266 -13.74 -35.73 -15.64
CA THR A 266 -13.40 -34.81 -16.72
C THR A 266 -13.54 -33.38 -16.25
N GLY A 267 -12.77 -32.47 -16.85
CA GLY A 267 -12.82 -31.04 -16.60
C GLY A 267 -12.12 -30.28 -17.71
N LYS A 268 -12.22 -28.95 -17.70
CA LYS A 268 -11.52 -28.07 -18.66
C LYS A 268 -10.47 -27.25 -17.98
N VAL A 269 -9.30 -27.17 -18.58
CA VAL A 269 -8.20 -26.30 -18.13
C VAL A 269 -8.57 -24.84 -18.32
N ILE A 270 -8.63 -24.09 -17.23
CA ILE A 270 -8.81 -22.63 -17.24
C ILE A 270 -7.46 -21.95 -17.29
N TYR A 271 -6.52 -22.42 -16.47
CA TYR A 271 -5.21 -21.83 -16.36
C TYR A 271 -4.17 -22.85 -15.91
N PHE A 272 -2.98 -22.77 -16.48
CA PHE A 272 -1.82 -23.55 -16.05
C PHE A 272 -0.57 -22.66 -15.99
N SER A 273 0.16 -22.76 -14.89
CA SER A 273 1.43 -22.05 -14.69
C SER A 273 2.50 -22.98 -14.17
N ASN A 274 3.69 -22.83 -14.72
CA ASN A 274 4.89 -23.54 -14.28
C ASN A 274 5.64 -22.85 -13.14
N SER A 275 5.14 -21.70 -12.66
CA SER A 275 5.74 -20.96 -11.54
C SER A 275 5.28 -21.55 -10.20
N ASN A 276 6.17 -21.56 -9.18
CA ASN A 276 5.85 -21.94 -7.79
C ASN A 276 5.15 -23.33 -7.64
N ASN A 277 5.82 -24.40 -8.01
CA ASN A 277 5.32 -25.77 -7.91
C ASN A 277 4.14 -26.15 -8.81
N GLY A 278 3.91 -25.41 -9.88
CA GLY A 278 2.84 -25.71 -10.84
C GLY A 278 1.43 -25.47 -10.28
N ILE A 279 0.74 -24.48 -10.83
CA ILE A 279 -0.67 -24.20 -10.49
C ILE A 279 -1.52 -24.58 -11.69
N LEU A 280 -2.51 -25.46 -11.47
CA LEU A 280 -3.51 -25.82 -12.43
C LEU A 280 -4.90 -25.43 -11.92
N ILE A 281 -5.65 -24.68 -12.71
CA ILE A 281 -7.03 -24.32 -12.42
C ILE A 281 -7.91 -25.02 -13.43
N VAL A 282 -8.86 -25.80 -12.92
CA VAL A 282 -9.77 -26.60 -13.71
C VAL A 282 -11.20 -26.23 -13.40
N GLY A 283 -12.00 -26.01 -14.43
CA GLY A 283 -13.44 -25.82 -14.33
C GLY A 283 -14.20 -26.97 -14.95
N GLU A 284 -15.53 -26.94 -14.92
CA GLU A 284 -16.42 -27.97 -15.47
C GLU A 284 -16.10 -29.39 -15.01
N LEU A 285 -15.64 -29.53 -13.76
CA LEU A 285 -15.29 -30.80 -13.20
C LEU A 285 -16.55 -31.68 -12.96
N THR A 286 -16.54 -32.91 -13.43
CA THR A 286 -17.58 -33.87 -13.09
C THR A 286 -17.51 -34.31 -11.63
N GLN A 287 -16.31 -34.34 -11.06
CA GLN A 287 -16.03 -34.56 -9.65
C GLN A 287 -14.78 -33.74 -9.21
N LEU A 288 -14.74 -33.39 -7.93
CA LEU A 288 -13.59 -32.66 -7.39
C LEU A 288 -12.32 -33.51 -7.42
N LEU A 289 -11.21 -32.89 -7.82
CA LEU A 289 -9.88 -33.49 -7.77
C LEU A 289 -9.43 -33.66 -6.33
N GLN A 290 -8.61 -34.68 -6.08
CA GLN A 290 -8.01 -34.96 -4.78
C GLN A 290 -6.48 -35.01 -4.90
N ALA A 291 -5.81 -34.92 -3.76
CA ALA A 291 -4.38 -35.13 -3.73
C ALA A 291 -4.02 -36.54 -4.18
N ASN A 292 -2.98 -36.71 -4.97
CA ASN A 292 -2.52 -37.90 -5.66
C ASN A 292 -3.32 -38.30 -6.90
N ASP A 293 -4.27 -37.50 -7.37
CA ASP A 293 -4.85 -37.70 -8.70
C ASP A 293 -3.81 -37.43 -9.78
N ILE A 294 -3.84 -38.22 -10.84
CA ILE A 294 -3.03 -38.01 -12.03
C ILE A 294 -3.93 -37.36 -13.08
N VAL A 295 -3.65 -36.10 -13.40
CA VAL A 295 -4.38 -35.33 -14.40
C VAL A 295 -3.70 -35.47 -15.74
N VAL A 296 -4.45 -35.86 -16.77
CA VAL A 296 -3.96 -36.02 -18.14
C VAL A 296 -4.74 -35.13 -19.08
N GLY A 297 -4.05 -34.35 -19.89
CA GLY A 297 -4.65 -33.51 -20.94
C GLY A 297 -4.95 -34.33 -22.21
N ASP A 298 -6.13 -34.13 -22.77
CA ASP A 298 -6.57 -34.89 -23.96
C ASP A 298 -5.82 -34.52 -25.23
N TYR A 299 -5.45 -33.24 -25.33
CA TYR A 299 -4.81 -32.71 -26.54
C TYR A 299 -3.28 -32.70 -26.43
N THR A 300 -2.77 -32.26 -25.31
CA THR A 300 -1.32 -32.08 -25.11
C THR A 300 -0.62 -33.33 -24.58
N ASN A 301 -1.39 -34.31 -24.08
CA ASN A 301 -0.89 -35.43 -23.27
C ASN A 301 -0.06 -34.96 -22.07
N ALA A 302 -0.32 -33.73 -21.58
CA ALA A 302 0.28 -33.23 -20.35
C ALA A 302 -0.16 -34.11 -19.19
N THR A 303 0.79 -34.55 -18.37
CA THR A 303 0.50 -35.46 -17.25
C THR A 303 1.17 -34.89 -15.99
N TYR A 304 0.37 -34.69 -14.96
CA TYR A 304 0.82 -34.19 -13.68
C TYR A 304 0.10 -34.85 -12.51
N ASN A 305 0.84 -35.03 -11.41
CA ASN A 305 0.29 -35.49 -10.16
C ASN A 305 -0.18 -34.31 -9.30
N VAL A 306 -1.38 -34.37 -8.77
CA VAL A 306 -1.92 -33.34 -7.87
C VAL A 306 -1.31 -33.52 -6.48
N THR A 307 -0.60 -32.51 -6.00
CA THR A 307 0.05 -32.52 -4.68
C THR A 307 -0.81 -31.87 -3.59
N ALA A 308 -1.56 -30.84 -3.95
CA ALA A 308 -2.45 -30.14 -3.03
C ALA A 308 -3.67 -29.60 -3.76
N VAL A 309 -4.77 -29.49 -3.04
CA VAL A 309 -6.07 -29.05 -3.56
C VAL A 309 -6.56 -27.86 -2.77
N SER A 310 -6.98 -26.82 -3.46
CA SER A 310 -7.64 -25.66 -2.88
C SER A 310 -8.97 -25.46 -3.60
N ILE A 311 -10.06 -25.43 -2.86
CA ILE A 311 -11.38 -25.07 -3.39
C ILE A 311 -11.48 -23.56 -3.33
N SER A 312 -11.41 -22.90 -4.47
CA SER A 312 -11.61 -21.45 -4.56
C SER A 312 -12.85 -21.19 -5.41
N PRO A 313 -13.85 -20.48 -4.91
CA PRO A 313 -14.98 -20.06 -5.75
C PRO A 313 -14.45 -19.11 -6.81
N LEU A 314 -14.38 -19.53 -8.05
CA LEU A 314 -14.03 -18.68 -9.18
C LEU A 314 -15.25 -17.83 -9.56
N LYS A 315 -15.05 -16.51 -9.61
CA LYS A 315 -15.98 -15.64 -10.30
C LYS A 315 -15.58 -15.58 -11.76
N ALA A 316 -16.47 -15.99 -12.64
CA ALA A 316 -16.30 -15.85 -14.07
C ALA A 316 -17.20 -14.75 -14.61
N VAL A 317 -16.70 -14.02 -15.59
CA VAL A 317 -17.45 -12.97 -16.30
C VAL A 317 -17.55 -13.38 -17.75
N ALA A 318 -18.77 -13.57 -18.24
CA ALA A 318 -19.03 -13.75 -19.67
C ALA A 318 -19.35 -12.40 -20.30
N ILE A 319 -18.61 -12.04 -21.34
CA ILE A 319 -18.85 -10.85 -22.14
C ILE A 319 -19.28 -11.33 -23.53
N VAL A 320 -20.54 -11.09 -23.89
CA VAL A 320 -21.07 -11.45 -25.20
C VAL A 320 -21.34 -10.15 -25.96
N THR A 321 -20.63 -9.95 -27.06
CA THR A 321 -20.85 -8.81 -27.96
C THR A 321 -21.49 -9.34 -29.24
N LYS A 322 -22.66 -8.80 -29.61
CA LYS A 322 -23.39 -9.17 -30.81
C LYS A 322 -23.65 -7.93 -31.68
N PRO A 323 -23.69 -8.07 -33.00
CA PRO A 323 -24.15 -7.00 -33.86
C PRO A 323 -25.64 -6.69 -33.62
N VAL A 324 -26.05 -5.47 -33.85
CA VAL A 324 -27.44 -5.04 -33.76
C VAL A 324 -27.83 -4.38 -35.09
N PRO A 325 -28.70 -5.00 -35.90
CA PRO A 325 -29.41 -6.26 -35.67
C PRO A 325 -28.51 -7.51 -35.74
N GLU A 326 -28.93 -8.62 -35.12
CA GLU A 326 -28.12 -9.86 -35.01
C GLU A 326 -27.82 -10.53 -36.36
N ASN A 327 -28.60 -10.20 -37.39
CA ASN A 327 -28.46 -10.69 -38.77
C ASN A 327 -27.75 -9.70 -39.71
N ALA A 328 -27.06 -8.70 -39.16
CA ALA A 328 -26.31 -7.74 -39.95
C ALA A 328 -25.21 -8.42 -40.78
N GLU A 329 -25.10 -8.06 -42.06
CA GLU A 329 -24.03 -8.50 -42.93
C GLU A 329 -22.78 -7.57 -42.79
N PRO A 330 -21.59 -8.01 -43.22
CA PRO A 330 -20.37 -7.23 -43.06
C PRO A 330 -20.38 -5.84 -43.70
N ASP A 331 -21.19 -5.64 -44.69
CA ASP A 331 -21.29 -4.39 -45.44
C ASP A 331 -22.45 -3.49 -44.96
N ASP A 332 -23.23 -3.92 -43.98
CA ASP A 332 -24.31 -3.16 -43.40
C ASP A 332 -23.79 -2.15 -42.37
N GLU A 333 -24.47 -1.03 -42.20
CA GLU A 333 -24.27 -0.15 -41.04
C GLU A 333 -24.96 -0.74 -39.83
N PHE A 334 -24.18 -1.26 -38.88
CA PHE A 334 -24.71 -1.86 -37.65
C PHE A 334 -23.97 -1.39 -36.40
N GLY A 335 -24.68 -1.41 -35.27
CA GLY A 335 -24.11 -1.21 -33.95
C GLY A 335 -23.74 -2.53 -33.29
N PHE A 336 -23.14 -2.46 -32.07
CA PHE A 336 -22.88 -3.60 -31.25
C PHE A 336 -23.61 -3.51 -29.92
N SER A 337 -24.16 -4.62 -29.46
CA SER A 337 -24.69 -4.79 -28.12
C SER A 337 -23.75 -5.72 -27.32
N THR A 338 -23.34 -5.26 -26.15
CA THR A 338 -22.48 -6.06 -25.26
C THR A 338 -23.26 -6.38 -23.98
N VAL A 339 -23.40 -7.66 -23.69
CA VAL A 339 -23.99 -8.16 -22.44
C VAL A 339 -22.88 -8.74 -21.58
N ILE A 340 -22.78 -8.28 -20.33
CA ILE A 340 -21.84 -8.78 -19.35
C ILE A 340 -22.61 -9.59 -18.32
N THR A 341 -22.25 -10.85 -18.14
CA THR A 341 -22.86 -11.75 -17.15
C THR A 341 -21.79 -12.22 -16.18
N GLU A 342 -21.99 -11.99 -14.88
CA GLU A 342 -21.10 -12.46 -13.82
C GLU A 342 -21.63 -13.78 -13.22
N TRP A 343 -20.72 -14.70 -12.92
CA TRP A 343 -21.02 -15.97 -12.26
C TRP A 343 -20.16 -16.17 -11.01
N PRO A 344 -20.69 -16.69 -9.90
CA PRO A 344 -22.10 -16.99 -9.68
C PRO A 344 -22.93 -15.71 -9.60
N ASN A 345 -24.11 -15.75 -10.20
CA ASN A 345 -25.08 -14.66 -10.17
C ASN A 345 -25.72 -14.61 -8.76
N THR A 346 -24.95 -14.21 -7.77
CA THR A 346 -25.49 -13.85 -6.45
C THR A 346 -25.84 -12.38 -6.48
N LEU A 347 -26.97 -12.06 -7.04
CA LEU A 347 -27.69 -10.84 -6.71
C LEU A 347 -28.10 -10.95 -5.23
N LEU A 348 -27.37 -10.23 -4.40
CA LEU A 348 -27.82 -9.80 -3.08
C LEU A 348 -27.90 -8.29 -3.06
#